data_4dee6e6ec15d7e81d4434f34872390d9
#
_entry.id   4dee6e6ec15d7e81d4434f34872390d9
#
_cell.length_a   1.000
_cell.length_b   1.000
_cell.length_c   1.000
_cell.angle_alpha   90.00
_cell.angle_beta   90.00
_cell.angle_gamma   90.00
#
_symmetry.space_group_name_H-M   'P 1'
#
loop_
_entity.id
_entity.type
_entity.pdbx_description
1 polymer ?
#
loop_
_entity_poly.entity_id
_entity_poly.type
_entity_poly.pdbx_seq_one_letter_code
_entity_poly.pdbx_strand_id
1 'polypeptide(L)'
;DLVRSRGLGDVYKRQAYGALVLKKAVCNGYAEGMKLLCDLSGVTCKMISGTADGEKHAWNLIKLDKEWYHADLTWDDPEPDETSRIMYPYFNVDDTQMKADHKWNAALYQKAEGNEYNYYRKKDLLCEDYKSFRSKCEDILEKKSPNSIQFMVKDYDQDTYSDDNLQFILRYSGASSLRMQIAGKTPYTMLYFKLQY
;
A
#
# COMPACT_ATOMS: atom_id res chain seq x y z
N ASP A 1 27.91 -17.48 21.26
CA ASP A 1 26.46 -17.75 21.05
C ASP A 1 25.64 -16.54 20.57
N LEU A 2 26.01 -15.31 20.91
CA LEU A 2 25.33 -14.08 20.43
C LEU A 2 25.47 -13.83 18.92
N VAL A 3 26.53 -14.28 18.29
CA VAL A 3 26.75 -14.14 16.83
C VAL A 3 25.90 -15.15 16.06
N ARG A 4 25.69 -16.35 16.61
CA ARG A 4 24.82 -17.38 16.01
C ARG A 4 23.32 -17.01 16.10
N SER A 5 22.90 -16.37 17.21
CA SER A 5 21.52 -15.93 17.37
C SER A 5 21.14 -14.72 16.49
N ARG A 6 22.12 -13.81 16.20
CA ARG A 6 21.91 -12.72 15.23
C ARG A 6 21.72 -13.23 13.80
N GLY A 7 22.52 -14.23 13.37
CA GLY A 7 22.38 -14.83 12.04
C GLY A 7 21.08 -15.61 11.83
N LEU A 8 20.60 -16.33 12.84
CA LEU A 8 19.31 -17.04 12.78
C LEU A 8 18.12 -16.08 12.72
N GLY A 9 18.14 -15.00 13.49
CA GLY A 9 17.09 -13.98 13.47
C GLY A 9 16.93 -13.34 12.08
N ASP A 10 18.03 -13.09 11.38
CA ASP A 10 17.98 -12.51 10.02
C ASP A 10 17.51 -13.52 8.96
N VAL A 11 17.78 -14.82 9.15
CA VAL A 11 17.27 -15.88 8.27
C VAL A 11 15.74 -15.97 8.41
N TYR A 12 15.19 -15.98 9.62
CA TYR A 12 13.75 -16.07 9.84
C TYR A 12 12.99 -14.86 9.30
N LYS A 13 13.56 -13.66 9.38
CA LYS A 13 12.93 -12.44 8.80
C LYS A 13 12.77 -12.49 7.28
N ARG A 14 13.54 -13.33 6.60
CA ARG A 14 13.49 -13.54 5.15
C ARG A 14 12.50 -14.63 4.72
N GLN A 15 11.89 -15.34 5.68
CA GLN A 15 10.97 -16.44 5.44
C GLN A 15 9.53 -16.09 5.82
N ALA A 16 8.56 -16.78 5.26
CA ALA A 16 7.14 -16.66 5.62
C ALA A 16 6.91 -16.71 7.14
N TYR A 17 7.70 -17.52 7.86
CA TYR A 17 7.64 -17.63 9.32
C TYR A 17 7.88 -16.27 10.02
N GLY A 18 8.80 -15.46 9.49
CA GLY A 18 9.05 -14.11 10.03
C GLY A 18 7.82 -13.22 9.95
N ALA A 19 7.15 -13.18 8.81
CA ALA A 19 5.96 -12.38 8.60
C ALA A 19 4.74 -12.93 9.39
N LEU A 20 4.46 -14.24 9.25
CA LEU A 20 3.20 -14.82 9.71
C LEU A 20 3.20 -15.18 11.20
N VAL A 21 4.35 -15.51 11.77
CA VAL A 21 4.45 -15.99 13.16
C VAL A 21 5.18 -14.99 14.06
N LEU A 22 6.36 -14.52 13.65
CA LEU A 22 7.15 -13.59 14.46
C LEU A 22 6.69 -12.14 14.33
N LYS A 23 5.86 -11.82 13.32
CA LYS A 23 5.40 -10.45 12.99
C LYS A 23 6.58 -9.48 12.81
N LYS A 24 7.66 -9.97 12.25
CA LYS A 24 8.90 -9.25 11.95
C LYS A 24 9.53 -9.86 10.71
N ALA A 25 9.45 -9.16 9.60
CA ALA A 25 9.99 -9.61 8.33
C ALA A 25 10.67 -8.47 7.56
N VAL A 26 11.47 -8.84 6.57
CA VAL A 26 11.92 -7.98 5.49
C VAL A 26 11.16 -8.36 4.22
N CYS A 27 11.37 -7.65 3.11
CA CYS A 27 10.62 -7.83 1.86
C CYS A 27 10.47 -9.31 1.41
N ASN A 28 11.53 -10.11 1.49
CA ASN A 28 11.44 -11.53 1.17
C ASN A 28 10.47 -12.30 2.08
N GLY A 29 10.45 -12.01 3.37
CA GLY A 29 9.56 -12.66 4.32
C GLY A 29 8.09 -12.31 4.08
N TYR A 30 7.79 -11.05 3.76
CA TYR A 30 6.46 -10.62 3.33
C TYR A 30 6.05 -11.33 2.03
N ALA A 31 6.92 -11.32 1.02
CA ALA A 31 6.63 -11.94 -0.28
C ALA A 31 6.43 -13.46 -0.17
N GLU A 32 7.23 -14.17 0.64
CA GLU A 32 7.05 -15.60 0.92
C GLU A 32 5.77 -15.86 1.72
N GLY A 33 5.47 -15.02 2.72
CA GLY A 33 4.24 -15.12 3.51
C GLY A 33 2.99 -14.99 2.63
N MET A 34 2.95 -13.97 1.76
CA MET A 34 1.85 -13.80 0.81
C MET A 34 1.76 -14.96 -0.18
N LYS A 35 2.90 -15.42 -0.71
CA LYS A 35 2.93 -16.59 -1.61
C LYS A 35 2.34 -17.82 -0.95
N LEU A 36 2.73 -18.11 0.29
CA LEU A 36 2.21 -19.24 1.06
C LEU A 36 0.69 -19.14 1.28
N LEU A 37 0.18 -17.96 1.69
CA LEU A 37 -1.25 -17.75 1.90
C LEU A 37 -2.05 -17.89 0.59
N CYS A 38 -1.53 -17.38 -0.52
CA CYS A 38 -2.12 -17.57 -1.84
C CYS A 38 -2.18 -19.04 -2.23
N ASP A 39 -1.09 -19.79 -2.06
CA ASP A 39 -1.03 -21.22 -2.39
C ASP A 39 -2.05 -22.04 -1.57
N LEU A 40 -2.16 -21.76 -0.27
CA LEU A 40 -3.14 -22.41 0.61
C LEU A 40 -4.59 -22.06 0.24
N SER A 41 -4.80 -20.90 -0.36
CA SER A 41 -6.13 -20.42 -0.79
C SER A 41 -6.45 -20.75 -2.25
N GLY A 42 -5.56 -21.44 -2.97
CA GLY A 42 -5.74 -21.75 -4.40
C GLY A 42 -5.58 -20.52 -5.33
N VAL A 43 -5.00 -19.44 -4.85
CA VAL A 43 -4.73 -18.23 -5.64
C VAL A 43 -3.36 -18.34 -6.30
N THR A 44 -3.29 -18.15 -7.61
CA THR A 44 -2.01 -18.14 -8.33
C THR A 44 -1.19 -16.92 -7.94
N CYS A 45 -0.02 -17.14 -7.36
CA CYS A 45 0.90 -16.09 -6.92
C CYS A 45 2.33 -16.43 -7.34
N LYS A 46 3.07 -15.39 -7.76
CA LYS A 46 4.51 -15.46 -8.06
C LYS A 46 5.24 -14.44 -7.21
N MET A 47 6.47 -14.76 -6.84
CA MET A 47 7.38 -13.77 -6.26
C MET A 47 8.15 -13.08 -7.39
N ILE A 48 8.29 -11.77 -7.29
CA ILE A 48 9.12 -10.94 -8.16
C ILE A 48 10.36 -10.50 -7.36
N SER A 49 11.52 -10.55 -8.02
CA SER A 49 12.75 -9.96 -7.53
C SER A 49 13.15 -8.80 -8.43
N GLY A 50 13.47 -7.67 -7.83
CA GLY A 50 13.83 -6.45 -8.53
C GLY A 50 14.46 -5.42 -7.61
N THR A 51 14.16 -4.16 -7.86
CA THR A 51 14.54 -3.04 -6.98
C THR A 51 13.34 -2.13 -6.73
N ALA A 52 13.30 -1.53 -5.55
CA ALA A 52 12.38 -0.46 -5.19
C ALA A 52 13.20 0.73 -4.68
N ASP A 53 12.97 1.91 -5.24
CA ASP A 53 13.82 3.12 -5.01
C ASP A 53 15.33 2.85 -5.14
N GLY A 54 15.73 1.93 -6.03
CA GLY A 54 17.12 1.56 -6.30
C GLY A 54 17.71 0.46 -5.41
N GLU A 55 17.02 0.09 -4.32
CA GLU A 55 17.45 -0.98 -3.40
C GLU A 55 16.85 -2.35 -3.82
N LYS A 56 17.60 -3.44 -3.53
CA LYS A 56 17.13 -4.80 -3.80
C LYS A 56 15.81 -5.07 -3.06
N HIS A 57 14.81 -5.55 -3.79
CA HIS A 57 13.47 -5.73 -3.25
C HIS A 57 12.79 -6.97 -3.82
N ALA A 58 11.79 -7.48 -3.07
CA ALA A 58 10.96 -8.61 -3.49
C ALA A 58 9.50 -8.34 -3.10
N TRP A 59 8.59 -8.69 -4.02
CA TRP A 59 7.14 -8.55 -3.86
C TRP A 59 6.40 -9.63 -4.63
N ASN A 60 5.09 -9.52 -4.76
CA ASN A 60 4.25 -10.55 -5.37
C ASN A 60 3.56 -10.08 -6.65
N LEU A 61 3.33 -11.02 -7.54
CA LEU A 61 2.44 -10.92 -8.68
C LEU A 61 1.31 -11.95 -8.50
N ILE A 62 0.08 -11.49 -8.42
CA ILE A 62 -1.10 -12.28 -8.05
C ILE A 62 -2.05 -12.31 -9.23
N LYS A 63 -2.63 -13.49 -9.52
CA LYS A 63 -3.68 -13.64 -10.52
C LYS A 63 -5.04 -13.71 -9.84
N LEU A 64 -5.89 -12.74 -10.12
CA LEU A 64 -7.29 -12.72 -9.71
C LEU A 64 -8.16 -12.77 -10.96
N ASP A 65 -9.04 -13.76 -11.03
CA ASP A 65 -9.78 -14.11 -12.21
C ASP A 65 -8.87 -14.31 -13.45
N LYS A 66 -8.92 -13.41 -14.41
CA LYS A 66 -8.10 -13.48 -15.63
C LYS A 66 -6.92 -12.54 -15.66
N GLU A 67 -6.86 -11.60 -14.69
CA GLU A 67 -5.91 -10.48 -14.68
C GLU A 67 -4.82 -10.68 -13.62
N TRP A 68 -3.66 -10.08 -13.89
CA TRP A 68 -2.55 -10.05 -12.96
C TRP A 68 -2.44 -8.69 -12.27
N TYR A 69 -1.97 -8.72 -11.02
CA TYR A 69 -1.82 -7.56 -10.13
C TYR A 69 -0.52 -7.66 -9.36
N HIS A 70 0.17 -6.56 -9.16
CA HIS A 70 1.25 -6.49 -8.18
C HIS A 70 0.70 -6.29 -6.77
N ALA A 71 1.40 -6.86 -5.78
CA ALA A 71 1.15 -6.61 -4.36
C ALA A 71 2.49 -6.54 -3.62
N ASP A 72 2.79 -5.39 -3.02
CA ASP A 72 3.95 -5.20 -2.16
C ASP A 72 3.52 -4.91 -0.73
N LEU A 73 3.40 -5.98 0.05
CA LEU A 73 2.98 -5.88 1.44
C LEU A 73 4.02 -5.22 2.35
N THR A 74 5.28 -5.15 1.93
CA THR A 74 6.33 -4.46 2.70
C THR A 74 6.10 -2.95 2.67
N TRP A 75 5.76 -2.42 1.50
CA TRP A 75 5.49 -0.99 1.33
C TRP A 75 4.07 -0.58 1.73
N ASP A 76 3.17 -1.55 1.87
CA ASP A 76 1.84 -1.36 2.46
C ASP A 76 1.86 -1.34 4.00
N ASP A 77 2.98 -1.75 4.63
CA ASP A 77 3.20 -1.81 6.08
C ASP A 77 4.34 -0.86 6.52
N PRO A 78 4.10 0.47 6.50
CA PRO A 78 5.15 1.45 6.77
C PRO A 78 5.54 1.54 8.25
N GLU A 79 6.82 1.77 8.50
CA GLU A 79 7.35 2.08 9.83
C GLU A 79 7.06 3.55 10.27
N PRO A 80 6.90 3.85 11.55
CA PRO A 80 6.74 2.90 12.66
C PRO A 80 5.39 2.18 12.62
N ASP A 81 5.35 0.94 13.11
CA ASP A 81 4.11 0.15 13.18
C ASP A 81 3.06 0.87 14.07
N GLU A 82 1.86 1.07 13.52
CA GLU A 82 0.70 1.63 14.21
C GLU A 82 -0.47 0.66 14.09
N THR A 83 -0.93 0.08 15.19
CA THR A 83 -1.92 -1.01 15.28
C THR A 83 -3.22 -0.79 14.47
N SER A 84 -3.60 0.44 14.17
CA SER A 84 -4.83 0.78 13.42
C SER A 84 -4.56 1.29 12.01
N ARG A 85 -3.29 1.40 11.59
CA ARG A 85 -2.92 1.91 10.28
C ARG A 85 -2.72 0.74 9.32
N ILE A 86 -3.67 0.53 8.42
CA ILE A 86 -3.56 -0.40 7.30
C ILE A 86 -3.65 0.43 6.02
N MET A 87 -2.64 0.34 5.17
CA MET A 87 -2.54 1.09 3.93
C MET A 87 -2.45 0.13 2.75
N TYR A 88 -2.84 0.58 1.57
CA TYR A 88 -2.93 -0.27 0.37
C TYR A 88 -2.37 0.40 -0.90
N PRO A 89 -1.31 1.27 -0.82
CA PRO A 89 -0.80 1.97 -2.00
C PRO A 89 -0.26 1.03 -3.08
N TYR A 90 0.21 -0.15 -2.68
CA TYR A 90 0.79 -1.15 -3.59
C TYR A 90 0.02 -2.48 -3.62
N PHE A 91 -1.24 -2.49 -3.14
CA PHE A 91 -2.07 -3.69 -3.12
C PHE A 91 -2.97 -3.78 -4.36
N ASN A 92 -2.76 -4.81 -5.17
CA ASN A 92 -3.47 -5.06 -6.43
C ASN A 92 -3.36 -3.89 -7.42
N VAL A 93 -2.14 -3.46 -7.67
CA VAL A 93 -1.82 -2.40 -8.63
C VAL A 93 -1.33 -2.96 -9.97
N ASP A 94 -1.45 -2.16 -11.02
CA ASP A 94 -0.97 -2.50 -12.34
C ASP A 94 0.53 -2.21 -12.55
N ASP A 95 1.06 -2.62 -13.69
CA ASP A 95 2.44 -2.36 -14.11
C ASP A 95 2.77 -0.86 -14.14
N THR A 96 1.81 -0.01 -14.50
CA THR A 96 2.03 1.44 -14.66
C THR A 96 2.28 2.08 -13.29
N GLN A 97 1.45 1.75 -12.32
CA GLN A 97 1.62 2.25 -10.96
C GLN A 97 2.90 1.68 -10.32
N MET A 98 3.15 0.38 -10.49
CA MET A 98 4.31 -0.27 -9.89
C MET A 98 5.64 0.26 -10.45
N LYS A 99 5.70 0.60 -11.75
CA LYS A 99 6.90 1.15 -12.40
C LYS A 99 7.30 2.55 -11.95
N ALA A 100 6.47 3.25 -11.20
CA ALA A 100 6.78 4.59 -10.68
C ALA A 100 8.04 4.58 -9.79
N ASP A 101 8.28 3.49 -9.07
CA ASP A 101 9.39 3.34 -8.10
C ASP A 101 10.00 1.93 -8.06
N HIS A 102 9.37 0.93 -8.71
CA HIS A 102 9.87 -0.43 -8.80
C HIS A 102 10.42 -0.75 -10.18
N LYS A 103 11.48 -1.56 -10.23
CA LYS A 103 12.09 -2.05 -11.47
C LYS A 103 12.29 -3.56 -11.39
N TRP A 104 11.90 -4.27 -12.44
CA TRP A 104 12.10 -5.72 -12.58
C TRP A 104 12.32 -6.09 -14.03
N ASN A 105 12.77 -7.31 -14.29
CA ASN A 105 12.83 -7.84 -15.64
C ASN A 105 11.43 -8.32 -16.06
N ALA A 106 10.67 -7.43 -16.71
CA ALA A 106 9.29 -7.71 -17.11
C ALA A 106 9.15 -8.89 -18.10
N ALA A 107 10.22 -9.27 -18.82
CA ALA A 107 10.19 -10.41 -19.73
C ALA A 107 10.05 -11.77 -19.00
N LEU A 108 10.31 -11.82 -17.69
CA LEU A 108 10.21 -13.04 -16.88
C LEU A 108 8.82 -13.26 -16.27
N TYR A 109 7.93 -12.27 -16.34
CA TYR A 109 6.65 -12.28 -15.65
C TYR A 109 5.48 -11.91 -16.56
N GLN A 110 4.28 -12.25 -16.13
CA GLN A 110 3.06 -11.79 -16.79
C GLN A 110 2.88 -10.29 -16.58
N LYS A 111 2.32 -9.63 -17.57
CA LYS A 111 1.96 -8.23 -17.49
C LYS A 111 0.78 -8.05 -16.52
N ALA A 112 0.89 -7.11 -15.60
CA ALA A 112 -0.18 -6.72 -14.70
C ALA A 112 -0.94 -5.53 -15.30
N GLU A 113 -2.15 -5.78 -15.79
CA GLU A 113 -3.04 -4.77 -16.37
C GLU A 113 -4.37 -4.68 -15.63
N GLY A 114 -4.57 -5.55 -14.63
CA GLY A 114 -5.77 -5.57 -13.81
C GLY A 114 -5.89 -4.32 -12.94
N ASN A 115 -7.12 -3.81 -12.83
CA ASN A 115 -7.42 -2.65 -11.98
C ASN A 115 -8.71 -2.83 -11.15
N GLU A 116 -9.54 -3.81 -11.48
CA GLU A 116 -10.83 -4.05 -10.82
C GLU A 116 -10.68 -4.38 -9.33
N TYR A 117 -9.63 -5.14 -8.96
CA TYR A 117 -9.36 -5.55 -7.58
C TYR A 117 -8.44 -4.59 -6.82
N ASN A 118 -8.08 -3.45 -7.41
CA ASN A 118 -7.37 -2.40 -6.68
C ASN A 118 -8.25 -1.89 -5.52
N TYR A 119 -7.68 -1.77 -4.32
CA TYR A 119 -8.42 -1.42 -3.11
C TYR A 119 -9.19 -0.10 -3.24
N TYR A 120 -8.52 0.94 -3.74
CA TYR A 120 -9.11 2.29 -3.81
C TYR A 120 -10.22 2.39 -4.87
N ARG A 121 -10.08 1.68 -5.99
CA ARG A 121 -11.15 1.55 -6.99
C ARG A 121 -12.35 0.79 -6.44
N LYS A 122 -12.12 -0.36 -5.83
CA LYS A 122 -13.17 -1.22 -5.26
C LYS A 122 -13.97 -0.53 -4.15
N LYS A 123 -13.34 0.39 -3.40
CA LYS A 123 -13.97 1.14 -2.30
C LYS A 123 -14.45 2.52 -2.71
N ASP A 124 -14.34 2.89 -3.98
CA ASP A 124 -14.64 4.22 -4.51
C ASP A 124 -13.83 5.35 -3.83
N LEU A 125 -12.56 5.04 -3.49
CA LEU A 125 -11.62 5.96 -2.85
C LEU A 125 -10.53 6.45 -3.81
N LEU A 126 -10.60 6.11 -5.10
CA LEU A 126 -9.77 6.68 -6.15
C LEU A 126 -10.34 8.00 -6.61
N CYS A 127 -9.49 9.04 -6.65
CA CYS A 127 -9.85 10.40 -7.04
C CYS A 127 -9.03 10.82 -8.26
N GLU A 128 -9.70 11.20 -9.35
CA GLU A 128 -9.06 11.63 -10.59
C GLU A 128 -8.55 13.08 -10.50
N ASP A 129 -9.12 13.88 -9.58
CA ASP A 129 -8.76 15.27 -9.33
C ASP A 129 -9.10 15.69 -7.89
N TYR A 130 -8.68 16.92 -7.51
CA TYR A 130 -8.97 17.50 -6.20
C TYR A 130 -10.47 17.66 -5.92
N LYS A 131 -11.27 17.95 -6.96
CA LYS A 131 -12.73 18.10 -6.80
C LYS A 131 -13.39 16.80 -6.41
N SER A 132 -13.04 15.70 -7.06
CA SER A 132 -13.53 14.37 -6.73
C SER A 132 -13.03 13.91 -5.36
N PHE A 133 -11.77 14.18 -5.00
CA PHE A 133 -11.23 13.94 -3.67
C PHE A 133 -12.05 14.67 -2.59
N ARG A 134 -12.25 15.98 -2.77
CA ARG A 134 -12.99 16.80 -1.80
C ARG A 134 -14.42 16.30 -1.61
N SER A 135 -15.15 16.05 -2.70
CA SER A 135 -16.52 15.54 -2.65
C SER A 135 -16.64 14.20 -1.91
N LYS A 136 -15.77 13.23 -2.23
CA LYS A 136 -15.76 11.93 -1.55
C LYS A 136 -15.38 12.04 -0.07
N CYS A 137 -14.45 12.92 0.25
CA CYS A 137 -14.03 13.18 1.62
C CYS A 137 -15.18 13.77 2.45
N GLU A 138 -15.85 14.81 1.94
CA GLU A 138 -17.03 15.42 2.56
C GLU A 138 -18.13 14.39 2.78
N ASP A 139 -18.46 13.58 1.78
CA ASP A 139 -19.46 12.51 1.86
C ASP A 139 -19.19 11.48 2.96
N ILE A 140 -17.92 11.14 3.18
CA ILE A 140 -17.51 10.20 4.24
C ILE A 140 -17.64 10.86 5.61
N LEU A 141 -17.14 12.09 5.74
CA LEU A 141 -17.10 12.81 7.02
C LEU A 141 -18.49 13.23 7.52
N GLU A 142 -19.42 13.55 6.61
CA GLU A 142 -20.81 13.82 6.97
C GLU A 142 -21.55 12.60 7.54
N LYS A 143 -21.18 11.41 7.07
CA LYS A 143 -21.85 10.15 7.46
C LYS A 143 -21.20 9.45 8.65
N LYS A 144 -19.93 9.71 8.92
CA LYS A 144 -19.13 9.02 9.92
C LYS A 144 -18.08 9.97 10.52
N SER A 145 -17.71 9.70 11.77
CA SER A 145 -16.55 10.32 12.43
C SER A 145 -15.40 9.29 12.53
N PRO A 146 -14.71 8.99 11.42
CA PRO A 146 -13.66 7.98 11.41
C PRO A 146 -12.39 8.52 12.07
N ASN A 147 -11.64 7.66 12.76
CA ASN A 147 -10.31 8.02 13.29
C ASN A 147 -9.25 8.19 12.18
N SER A 148 -9.52 7.64 11.00
CA SER A 148 -8.67 7.81 9.81
C SER A 148 -9.47 7.63 8.53
N ILE A 149 -9.02 8.31 7.47
CA ILE A 149 -9.50 8.15 6.10
C ILE A 149 -8.32 8.09 5.15
N GLN A 150 -8.48 7.40 4.02
CA GLN A 150 -7.44 7.32 3.01
C GLN A 150 -8.03 7.38 1.61
N PHE A 151 -7.29 8.00 0.70
CA PHE A 151 -7.64 8.12 -0.71
C PHE A 151 -6.43 7.84 -1.59
N MET A 152 -6.66 7.36 -2.78
CA MET A 152 -5.68 7.38 -3.86
C MET A 152 -6.02 8.56 -4.77
N VAL A 153 -5.06 9.47 -4.97
CA VAL A 153 -5.23 10.63 -5.84
C VAL A 153 -4.33 10.51 -7.05
N LYS A 154 -4.85 10.89 -8.20
CA LYS A 154 -4.09 10.96 -9.44
C LYS A 154 -3.33 12.28 -9.53
N ASP A 155 -2.11 12.23 -10.07
CA ASP A 155 -1.27 13.39 -10.35
C ASP A 155 -1.17 14.36 -9.14
N TYR A 156 -0.80 13.78 -7.97
CA TYR A 156 -0.65 14.53 -6.73
C TYR A 156 0.27 15.74 -6.89
N ASP A 157 -0.18 16.88 -6.40
CA ASP A 157 0.53 18.14 -6.35
C ASP A 157 0.41 18.78 -4.97
N GLN A 158 1.55 19.13 -4.38
CA GLN A 158 1.60 19.63 -2.98
C GLN A 158 0.86 20.96 -2.79
N ASP A 159 0.82 21.83 -3.78
CA ASP A 159 0.14 23.12 -3.68
C ASP A 159 -1.38 22.93 -3.68
N THR A 160 -1.87 22.02 -4.52
CA THR A 160 -3.29 21.63 -4.59
C THR A 160 -3.75 20.96 -3.28
N TYR A 161 -2.93 20.12 -2.68
CA TYR A 161 -3.24 19.41 -1.43
C TYR A 161 -2.52 20.03 -0.22
N SER A 162 -2.41 21.35 -0.20
CA SER A 162 -1.82 22.13 0.89
C SER A 162 -2.67 22.11 2.16
N ASP A 163 -2.06 22.42 3.29
CA ASP A 163 -2.75 22.47 4.58
C ASP A 163 -3.97 23.40 4.54
N ASP A 164 -3.88 24.54 3.87
CA ASP A 164 -4.99 25.48 3.72
C ASP A 164 -6.17 24.86 2.95
N ASN A 165 -5.87 24.18 1.86
CA ASN A 165 -6.88 23.51 1.04
C ASN A 165 -7.51 22.29 1.75
N LEU A 166 -6.81 21.70 2.72
CA LEU A 166 -7.28 20.55 3.50
C LEU A 166 -8.01 20.91 4.80
N GLN A 167 -8.06 22.21 5.19
CA GLN A 167 -8.77 22.66 6.39
C GLN A 167 -10.26 22.26 6.43
N PHE A 168 -10.88 22.01 5.28
CA PHE A 168 -12.27 21.55 5.24
C PHE A 168 -12.44 20.20 5.97
N ILE A 169 -11.42 19.34 5.98
CA ILE A 169 -11.46 18.04 6.66
C ILE A 169 -11.75 18.23 8.15
N LEU A 170 -11.06 19.17 8.81
CA LEU A 170 -11.29 19.47 10.22
C LEU A 170 -12.70 20.03 10.46
N ARG A 171 -13.16 20.92 9.57
CA ARG A 171 -14.51 21.50 9.67
C ARG A 171 -15.62 20.47 9.53
N TYR A 172 -15.50 19.53 8.61
CA TYR A 172 -16.51 18.49 8.39
C TYR A 172 -16.44 17.36 9.42
N SER A 173 -15.24 16.97 9.84
CA SER A 173 -15.06 15.90 10.83
C SER A 173 -15.34 16.34 12.26
N GLY A 174 -15.17 17.64 12.59
CA GLY A 174 -15.16 18.14 13.96
C GLY A 174 -13.91 17.72 14.76
N ALA A 175 -12.89 17.19 14.11
CA ALA A 175 -11.64 16.80 14.75
C ALA A 175 -10.82 18.04 15.17
N SER A 176 -10.08 17.88 16.27
CA SER A 176 -9.22 18.94 16.81
C SER A 176 -7.90 19.07 16.04
N SER A 177 -7.42 17.98 15.44
CA SER A 177 -6.20 17.97 14.62
C SER A 177 -6.22 16.91 13.52
N LEU A 178 -5.39 17.15 12.50
CA LEU A 178 -5.22 16.34 11.32
C LEU A 178 -3.73 16.04 11.10
N ARG A 179 -3.38 14.78 10.86
CA ARG A 179 -2.06 14.40 10.37
C ARG A 179 -2.19 13.70 9.04
N MET A 180 -1.49 14.19 8.02
CA MET A 180 -1.42 13.57 6.70
C MET A 180 -0.13 12.75 6.55
N GLN A 181 -0.24 11.60 5.92
CA GLN A 181 0.87 10.78 5.42
C GLN A 181 0.66 10.52 3.94
N ILE A 182 1.76 10.49 3.19
CA ILE A 182 1.76 10.32 1.74
C ILE A 182 2.57 9.07 1.42
N ALA A 183 2.06 8.21 0.55
CA ALA A 183 2.79 7.06 0.03
C ALA A 183 2.48 6.82 -1.46
N GLY A 184 3.43 6.18 -2.16
CA GLY A 184 3.35 6.01 -3.60
C GLY A 184 3.86 7.23 -4.36
N LYS A 185 3.93 7.09 -5.69
CA LYS A 185 4.38 8.13 -6.62
C LYS A 185 3.41 8.25 -7.79
N THR A 186 3.52 9.33 -8.54
CA THR A 186 2.75 9.50 -9.78
C THR A 186 2.81 8.25 -10.67
N PRO A 187 1.72 7.85 -11.36
CA PRO A 187 0.52 8.67 -11.55
C PRO A 187 -0.48 8.64 -10.37
N TYR A 188 -0.30 7.76 -9.38
CA TYR A 188 -1.22 7.62 -8.26
C TYR A 188 -0.48 7.70 -6.93
N THR A 189 -0.92 8.61 -6.07
CA THR A 189 -0.36 8.84 -4.73
C THR A 189 -1.43 8.61 -3.68
N MET A 190 -1.13 7.85 -2.64
CA MET A 190 -2.03 7.63 -1.53
C MET A 190 -1.88 8.74 -0.49
N LEU A 191 -3.01 9.32 -0.07
CA LEU A 191 -3.12 10.23 1.04
C LEU A 191 -3.84 9.54 2.20
N TYR A 192 -3.17 9.43 3.33
CA TYR A 192 -3.75 8.91 4.57
C TYR A 192 -3.87 10.03 5.58
N PHE A 193 -5.06 10.20 6.14
CA PHE A 193 -5.36 11.23 7.13
C PHE A 193 -5.75 10.58 8.45
N LYS A 194 -5.01 10.92 9.53
CA LYS A 194 -5.34 10.54 10.90
C LYS A 194 -6.00 11.71 11.60
N LEU A 195 -7.18 11.47 12.15
CA LEU A 195 -8.02 12.47 12.82
C LEU A 195 -7.96 12.26 14.33
N GLN A 196 -7.84 13.36 15.09
CA GLN A 196 -7.92 13.36 16.56
C GLN A 196 -9.10 14.25 16.99
N TYR A 197 -9.97 13.70 17.78
CA TYR A 197 -11.17 14.37 18.31
C TYR A 197 -10.95 14.89 19.73
#